data_baffece97dea2c41500a5938f5982e97
#
_entry.id   baffece97dea2c41500a5938f5982e97
#
_cell.length_a   1.000
_cell.length_b   1.000
_cell.length_c   1.000
_cell.angle_alpha   90.00
_cell.angle_beta   90.00
_cell.angle_gamma   90.00
#
_symmetry.space_group_name_H-M   'P 1'
#
loop_
_entity.id
_entity.type
_entity.pdbx_description
1 polymer ?
#
loop_
_entity_poly.entity_id
_entity_poly.type
_entity_poly.pdbx_seq_one_letter_code
_entity_poly.pdbx_strand_id
1 'polypeptide(L)'
;IAATGELKLGLEKCKFSESGELLSKEKTEIDPGKPMVALTFDDGPGPRTSEILDQLKKYNAHATFFMLGKNVKSYPDAIKQMLKDGNELGNHSYDHQQLTKIDAEAIAKEVNDTNENIKNICGSPATVLRPPYGAINDTVKSSVGMPMILWNVDTLDWKTRNTQSTIDEVMRNLKDGDIILMHDIHTQTVDAALQLIPKLEEEGYQLVTVSEMAAAKNKTLENGTAYSDFISTSKK
;
A
#
# COMPACT_ATOMS: atom_id res chain seq x y z
N ILE A 1 -6.47 10.20 19.62
CA ILE A 1 -7.19 11.20 18.80
C ILE A 1 -8.29 10.44 18.10
N ALA A 2 -9.58 10.88 18.26
CA ALA A 2 -10.70 10.27 17.59
C ALA A 2 -10.58 10.44 16.06
N ALA A 3 -10.99 9.42 15.30
CA ALA A 3 -11.08 9.52 13.85
C ALA A 3 -12.18 10.52 13.47
N THR A 4 -11.95 11.37 12.48
CA THR A 4 -12.95 12.32 11.96
C THR A 4 -13.00 12.19 10.44
N GLY A 5 -14.19 12.44 9.85
CA GLY A 5 -14.38 12.30 8.41
C GLY A 5 -14.61 10.86 7.96
N GLU A 6 -14.18 10.51 6.76
CA GLU A 6 -14.32 9.16 6.21
C GLU A 6 -13.02 8.36 6.43
N LEU A 7 -13.16 7.15 6.95
CA LEU A 7 -12.05 6.21 7.18
C LEU A 7 -12.45 4.83 6.69
N LYS A 8 -11.56 4.17 5.94
CA LYS A 8 -11.74 2.79 5.52
C LYS A 8 -11.11 1.86 6.56
N LEU A 9 -11.89 0.93 7.06
CA LEU A 9 -11.46 -0.07 8.05
C LEU A 9 -11.69 -1.47 7.46
N GLY A 10 -10.66 -2.01 6.81
CA GLY A 10 -10.78 -3.26 6.07
C GLY A 10 -11.79 -3.13 4.93
N LEU A 11 -12.83 -3.96 4.93
CA LEU A 11 -13.91 -3.95 3.92
C LEU A 11 -15.06 -2.96 4.24
N GLU A 12 -14.87 -2.02 5.15
CA GLU A 12 -15.92 -1.11 5.58
C GLU A 12 -15.50 0.35 5.42
N LYS A 13 -16.31 1.13 4.70
CA LYS A 13 -16.23 2.59 4.72
C LYS A 13 -16.96 3.11 5.94
N CYS A 14 -16.24 3.73 6.85
CA CYS A 14 -16.79 4.32 8.08
C CYS A 14 -16.74 5.84 7.96
N LYS A 15 -17.85 6.50 8.22
CA LYS A 15 -17.94 7.97 8.32
C LYS A 15 -18.07 8.38 9.77
N PHE A 16 -17.22 9.29 10.20
CA PHE A 16 -17.19 9.81 11.57
C PHE A 16 -17.56 11.29 11.61
N SER A 17 -18.20 11.72 12.69
CA SER A 17 -18.46 13.14 12.98
C SER A 17 -17.16 13.87 13.35
N GLU A 18 -17.24 15.19 13.47
CA GLU A 18 -16.13 16.01 14.00
C GLU A 18 -15.77 15.65 15.46
N SER A 19 -16.72 15.08 16.21
CA SER A 19 -16.52 14.56 17.56
C SER A 19 -15.95 13.13 17.61
N GLY A 20 -15.79 12.46 16.45
CA GLY A 20 -15.29 11.09 16.35
C GLY A 20 -16.37 10.01 16.52
N GLU A 21 -17.66 10.36 16.45
CA GLU A 21 -18.77 9.41 16.51
C GLU A 21 -18.99 8.76 15.13
N LEU A 22 -19.19 7.44 15.07
CA LEU A 22 -19.49 6.71 13.83
C LEU A 22 -20.87 7.09 13.30
N LEU A 23 -20.94 7.76 12.14
CA LEU A 23 -22.18 8.21 11.51
C LEU A 23 -22.75 7.20 10.52
N SER A 24 -21.90 6.52 9.74
CA SER A 24 -22.32 5.49 8.80
C SER A 24 -21.23 4.45 8.60
N LYS A 25 -21.64 3.25 8.17
CA LYS A 25 -20.79 2.12 7.87
C LYS A 25 -21.33 1.43 6.62
N GLU A 26 -20.54 1.43 5.55
CA GLU A 26 -20.90 0.82 4.28
C GLU A 26 -19.89 -0.28 3.95
N LYS A 27 -20.35 -1.45 3.48
CA LYS A 27 -19.46 -2.48 2.96
C LYS A 27 -18.86 -2.02 1.63
N THR A 28 -17.56 -2.25 1.44
CA THR A 28 -16.93 -2.09 0.14
C THR A 28 -17.42 -3.18 -0.82
N GLU A 29 -17.43 -2.90 -2.12
CA GLU A 29 -17.88 -3.84 -3.17
C GLU A 29 -16.90 -4.99 -3.44
N ILE A 30 -15.92 -5.25 -2.55
CA ILE A 30 -14.96 -6.35 -2.69
C ILE A 30 -15.66 -7.68 -2.42
N ASP A 31 -15.57 -8.58 -3.40
CA ASP A 31 -16.10 -9.94 -3.33
C ASP A 31 -15.01 -10.93 -2.87
N PRO A 32 -15.06 -11.46 -1.64
CA PRO A 32 -14.07 -12.41 -1.15
C PRO A 32 -14.00 -13.73 -1.94
N GLY A 33 -15.01 -14.03 -2.76
CA GLY A 33 -15.06 -15.22 -3.63
C GLY A 33 -14.31 -15.06 -4.95
N LYS A 34 -13.92 -13.83 -5.32
CA LYS A 34 -13.17 -13.57 -6.55
C LYS A 34 -11.67 -13.44 -6.26
N PRO A 35 -10.79 -13.80 -7.21
CA PRO A 35 -9.36 -13.60 -7.04
C PRO A 35 -9.04 -12.12 -6.90
N MET A 36 -8.06 -11.81 -6.06
CA MET A 36 -7.61 -10.44 -5.80
C MET A 36 -6.10 -10.37 -5.64
N VAL A 37 -5.53 -9.22 -6.01
CA VAL A 37 -4.11 -8.92 -5.86
C VAL A 37 -3.92 -7.49 -5.35
N ALA A 38 -2.82 -7.25 -4.65
CA ALA A 38 -2.43 -5.92 -4.21
C ALA A 38 -1.27 -5.38 -5.06
N LEU A 39 -1.56 -4.37 -5.90
CA LEU A 39 -0.51 -3.56 -6.50
C LEU A 39 0.05 -2.64 -5.42
N THR A 40 1.35 -2.63 -5.23
CA THR A 40 2.01 -1.80 -4.23
C THR A 40 3.14 -0.99 -4.84
N PHE A 41 3.28 0.27 -4.44
CA PHE A 41 4.22 1.22 -5.01
C PHE A 41 5.11 1.81 -3.92
N ASP A 42 6.43 1.67 -4.06
CA ASP A 42 7.42 2.15 -3.11
C ASP A 42 8.11 3.44 -3.59
N ASP A 43 8.76 4.12 -2.66
CA ASP A 43 9.59 5.32 -2.84
C ASP A 43 8.86 6.61 -3.22
N GLY A 44 7.57 6.53 -3.55
CA GLY A 44 6.76 7.67 -3.96
C GLY A 44 6.45 8.68 -2.85
N PRO A 45 5.54 9.61 -3.14
CA PRO A 45 4.97 9.90 -4.44
C PRO A 45 6.00 10.42 -5.45
N GLY A 46 5.79 10.09 -6.74
CA GLY A 46 6.60 10.57 -7.87
C GLY A 46 5.84 11.53 -8.78
N PRO A 47 6.51 12.09 -9.80
CA PRO A 47 5.90 13.10 -10.70
C PRO A 47 4.66 12.61 -11.46
N ARG A 48 4.53 11.31 -11.65
CA ARG A 48 3.45 10.68 -12.43
C ARG A 48 2.52 9.80 -11.59
N THR A 49 2.63 9.83 -10.26
CA THR A 49 1.77 9.05 -9.35
C THR A 49 0.28 9.33 -9.59
N SER A 50 -0.09 10.59 -9.90
CA SER A 50 -1.48 10.96 -10.21
C SER A 50 -2.07 10.22 -11.40
N GLU A 51 -1.27 9.86 -12.41
CA GLU A 51 -1.75 9.08 -13.56
C GLU A 51 -2.19 7.67 -13.13
N ILE A 52 -1.45 7.04 -12.21
CA ILE A 52 -1.84 5.74 -11.63
C ILE A 52 -3.13 5.89 -10.82
N LEU A 53 -3.25 6.94 -10.01
CA LEU A 53 -4.45 7.20 -9.20
C LEU A 53 -5.69 7.40 -10.07
N ASP A 54 -5.58 8.16 -11.16
CA ASP A 54 -6.67 8.37 -12.12
C ASP A 54 -7.08 7.06 -12.82
N GLN A 55 -6.10 6.22 -13.15
CA GLN A 55 -6.38 4.91 -13.76
C GLN A 55 -7.04 3.96 -12.75
N LEU A 56 -6.55 3.87 -11.52
CA LEU A 56 -7.18 3.09 -10.46
C LEU A 56 -8.64 3.51 -10.24
N LYS A 57 -8.88 4.82 -10.13
CA LYS A 57 -10.23 5.37 -9.97
C LYS A 57 -11.17 5.00 -11.13
N LYS A 58 -10.68 5.07 -12.37
CA LYS A 58 -11.44 4.72 -13.56
C LYS A 58 -11.96 3.27 -13.52
N TYR A 59 -11.19 2.36 -12.93
CA TYR A 59 -11.51 0.94 -12.82
C TYR A 59 -12.10 0.55 -11.45
N ASN A 60 -12.42 1.53 -10.58
CA ASN A 60 -12.86 1.30 -9.19
C ASN A 60 -11.91 0.36 -8.45
N ALA A 61 -10.62 0.49 -8.74
CA ALA A 61 -9.52 -0.31 -8.22
C ALA A 61 -8.76 0.47 -7.14
N HIS A 62 -8.10 -0.26 -6.23
CA HIS A 62 -7.28 0.32 -5.17
C HIS A 62 -5.87 -0.27 -5.17
N ALA A 63 -4.92 0.50 -4.64
CA ALA A 63 -3.54 0.10 -4.43
C ALA A 63 -3.01 0.60 -3.08
N THR A 64 -1.84 0.11 -2.67
CA THR A 64 -1.14 0.59 -1.47
C THR A 64 0.13 1.32 -1.87
N PHE A 65 0.33 2.54 -1.37
CA PHE A 65 1.48 3.39 -1.69
C PHE A 65 2.37 3.54 -0.45
N PHE A 66 3.58 2.96 -0.50
CA PHE A 66 4.58 3.06 0.56
C PHE A 66 5.48 4.27 0.30
N MET A 67 5.19 5.37 0.97
CA MET A 67 5.77 6.67 0.70
C MET A 67 7.00 6.94 1.58
N LEU A 68 8.02 7.56 0.99
CA LEU A 68 9.15 8.13 1.74
C LEU A 68 8.74 9.47 2.39
N GLY A 69 8.98 9.59 3.69
CA GLY A 69 8.62 10.79 4.46
C GLY A 69 9.18 12.09 3.88
N LYS A 70 10.39 12.05 3.33
CA LYS A 70 11.02 13.21 2.67
C LYS A 70 10.31 13.67 1.40
N ASN A 71 9.59 12.76 0.68
CA ASN A 71 8.91 13.07 -0.57
C ASN A 71 7.47 13.57 -0.36
N VAL A 72 6.87 13.25 0.78
CA VAL A 72 5.46 13.52 1.11
C VAL A 72 5.07 14.98 0.90
N LYS A 73 5.91 15.91 1.33
CA LYS A 73 5.61 17.36 1.22
C LYS A 73 5.66 17.90 -0.21
N SER A 74 6.27 17.19 -1.14
CA SER A 74 6.40 17.61 -2.54
C SER A 74 5.15 17.30 -3.38
N TYR A 75 4.31 16.35 -2.91
CA TYR A 75 3.15 15.86 -3.66
C TYR A 75 1.87 15.79 -2.80
N PRO A 76 1.46 16.89 -2.12
CA PRO A 76 0.35 16.86 -1.17
C PRO A 76 -0.98 16.49 -1.83
N ASP A 77 -1.20 16.90 -3.07
CA ASP A 77 -2.47 16.63 -3.77
C ASP A 77 -2.60 15.16 -4.16
N ALA A 78 -1.50 14.49 -4.54
CA ALA A 78 -1.51 13.05 -4.79
C ALA A 78 -1.88 12.26 -3.52
N ILE A 79 -1.36 12.64 -2.36
CA ILE A 79 -1.66 11.97 -1.08
C ILE A 79 -3.12 12.18 -0.67
N LYS A 80 -3.66 13.39 -0.84
CA LYS A 80 -5.09 13.65 -0.61
C LYS A 80 -5.97 12.83 -1.56
N GLN A 81 -5.56 12.71 -2.83
CA GLN A 81 -6.26 11.90 -3.82
C GLN A 81 -6.20 10.41 -3.47
N MET A 82 -5.03 9.87 -3.04
CA MET A 82 -4.90 8.49 -2.58
C MET A 82 -5.97 8.17 -1.54
N LEU A 83 -6.03 8.96 -0.47
CA LEU A 83 -6.99 8.74 0.62
C LEU A 83 -8.44 8.88 0.15
N LYS A 84 -8.74 9.94 -0.64
CA LYS A 84 -10.09 10.22 -1.15
C LYS A 84 -10.63 9.11 -2.02
N ASP A 85 -9.78 8.53 -2.89
CA ASP A 85 -10.16 7.51 -3.85
C ASP A 85 -10.01 6.07 -3.30
N GLY A 86 -9.77 5.93 -1.97
CA GLY A 86 -9.79 4.64 -1.26
C GLY A 86 -8.48 3.85 -1.32
N ASN A 87 -7.39 4.44 -1.82
CA ASN A 87 -6.07 3.82 -1.76
C ASN A 87 -5.51 3.82 -0.35
N GLU A 88 -4.63 2.87 -0.03
CA GLU A 88 -4.01 2.75 1.26
C GLU A 88 -2.70 3.53 1.34
N LEU A 89 -2.55 4.27 2.43
CA LEU A 89 -1.33 5.00 2.75
C LEU A 89 -0.39 4.11 3.54
N GLY A 90 0.77 3.82 2.98
CA GLY A 90 1.85 3.05 3.57
C GLY A 90 3.07 3.94 3.90
N ASN A 91 3.79 3.55 4.93
CA ASN A 91 5.03 4.18 5.39
C ASN A 91 6.24 3.41 4.82
N HIS A 92 7.21 4.11 4.22
CA HIS A 92 8.45 3.52 3.70
C HIS A 92 9.70 4.10 4.35
N SER A 93 9.65 4.45 5.67
CA SER A 93 10.62 5.25 6.40
C SER A 93 10.71 6.69 5.91
N TYR A 94 11.57 7.51 6.53
CA TYR A 94 11.70 8.90 6.16
C TYR A 94 12.59 9.12 4.94
N ASP A 95 13.79 8.53 4.93
CA ASP A 95 14.81 8.75 3.88
C ASP A 95 15.36 7.47 3.25
N HIS A 96 14.69 6.32 3.46
CA HIS A 96 15.03 5.01 2.93
C HIS A 96 16.26 4.36 3.58
N GLN A 97 16.54 4.66 4.86
CA GLN A 97 17.61 3.97 5.59
C GLN A 97 17.27 2.49 5.80
N GLN A 98 18.30 1.64 5.76
CA GLN A 98 18.13 0.22 6.10
C GLN A 98 17.91 0.11 7.63
N LEU A 99 16.67 -0.08 8.06
CA LEU A 99 16.26 -0.04 9.47
C LEU A 99 17.01 -1.04 10.36
N THR A 100 17.48 -2.16 9.80
CA THR A 100 18.27 -3.15 10.55
C THR A 100 19.69 -2.68 10.92
N LYS A 101 20.12 -1.51 10.43
CA LYS A 101 21.46 -0.92 10.68
C LYS A 101 21.44 0.27 11.63
N ILE A 102 20.27 0.65 12.12
CA ILE A 102 20.08 1.75 13.07
C ILE A 102 19.43 1.24 14.35
N ASP A 103 19.50 2.01 15.42
CA ASP A 103 18.94 1.64 16.71
C ASP A 103 17.41 1.87 16.79
N ALA A 104 16.81 1.40 17.87
CA ALA A 104 15.37 1.43 18.08
C ALA A 104 14.79 2.87 18.09
N GLU A 105 15.53 3.85 18.63
CA GLU A 105 15.10 5.25 18.68
C GLU A 105 15.10 5.86 17.28
N ALA A 106 16.14 5.62 16.50
CA ALA A 106 16.24 6.06 15.11
C ALA A 106 15.16 5.42 14.24
N ILE A 107 14.86 4.11 14.42
CA ILE A 107 13.75 3.43 13.73
C ILE A 107 12.42 4.11 14.05
N ALA A 108 12.13 4.33 15.33
CA ALA A 108 10.90 4.98 15.75
C ALA A 108 10.77 6.41 15.15
N LYS A 109 11.87 7.14 15.08
CA LYS A 109 11.92 8.47 14.46
C LYS A 109 11.62 8.42 12.97
N GLU A 110 12.24 7.52 12.19
CA GLU A 110 11.98 7.31 10.76
C GLU A 110 10.49 7.06 10.48
N VAL A 111 9.87 6.21 11.29
CA VAL A 111 8.46 5.86 11.15
C VAL A 111 7.54 7.02 11.57
N ASN A 112 7.80 7.64 12.73
CA ASN A 112 6.95 8.69 13.27
C ASN A 112 6.98 9.96 12.43
N ASP A 113 8.15 10.42 12.00
CA ASP A 113 8.30 11.62 11.18
C ASP A 113 7.57 11.46 9.84
N THR A 114 7.62 10.27 9.26
CA THR A 114 6.88 9.94 8.02
C THR A 114 5.39 9.97 8.26
N ASN A 115 4.89 9.30 9.29
CA ASN A 115 3.47 9.29 9.65
C ASN A 115 2.93 10.68 9.98
N GLU A 116 3.73 11.51 10.67
CA GLU A 116 3.35 12.88 10.97
C GLU A 116 3.25 13.73 9.70
N ASN A 117 4.22 13.60 8.77
CA ASN A 117 4.17 14.31 7.49
C ASN A 117 2.93 13.92 6.67
N ILE A 118 2.59 12.64 6.57
CA ILE A 118 1.39 12.14 5.87
C ILE A 118 0.14 12.70 6.55
N LYS A 119 0.03 12.58 7.87
CA LYS A 119 -1.12 13.03 8.65
C LYS A 119 -1.34 14.54 8.53
N ASN A 120 -0.27 15.34 8.51
CA ASN A 120 -0.37 16.79 8.35
C ASN A 120 -0.92 17.22 6.99
N ILE A 121 -0.85 16.37 5.97
CA ILE A 121 -1.37 16.64 4.62
C ILE A 121 -2.83 16.21 4.48
N CYS A 122 -3.18 15.00 4.90
CA CYS A 122 -4.48 14.40 4.61
C CYS A 122 -5.33 14.06 5.85
N GLY A 123 -4.83 14.33 7.06
CA GLY A 123 -5.56 14.09 8.32
C GLY A 123 -5.42 12.66 8.87
N SER A 124 -4.89 11.71 8.09
CA SER A 124 -4.71 10.31 8.48
C SER A 124 -3.25 9.87 8.33
N PRO A 125 -2.67 9.15 9.30
CA PRO A 125 -1.34 8.55 9.15
C PRO A 125 -1.41 7.32 8.23
N ALA A 126 -0.24 6.78 7.85
CA ALA A 126 -0.16 5.47 7.22
C ALA A 126 -0.65 4.36 8.18
N THR A 127 -1.20 3.29 7.62
CA THR A 127 -1.76 2.14 8.36
C THR A 127 -0.83 0.93 8.37
N VAL A 128 0.05 0.83 7.39
CA VAL A 128 1.02 -0.24 7.19
C VAL A 128 2.40 0.33 6.88
N LEU A 129 3.45 -0.48 7.10
CA LEU A 129 4.83 -0.08 6.84
C LEU A 129 5.49 -1.12 5.93
N ARG A 130 6.29 -0.67 4.97
CA ARG A 130 7.25 -1.53 4.27
C ARG A 130 8.66 -1.13 4.65
N PRO A 131 9.44 -2.02 5.31
CA PRO A 131 10.82 -1.71 5.63
C PRO A 131 11.66 -1.58 4.36
N PRO A 132 12.50 -0.55 4.22
CA PRO A 132 13.43 -0.46 3.08
C PRO A 132 14.23 -1.75 2.87
N TYR A 133 14.38 -2.15 1.60
CA TYR A 133 15.04 -3.41 1.19
C TYR A 133 14.36 -4.69 1.70
N GLY A 134 13.16 -4.62 2.28
CA GLY A 134 12.52 -5.76 2.95
C GLY A 134 13.31 -6.28 4.17
N ALA A 135 14.24 -5.49 4.69
CA ALA A 135 15.16 -5.90 5.75
C ALA A 135 14.50 -5.83 7.14
N ILE A 136 14.39 -6.97 7.82
CA ILE A 136 13.75 -7.11 9.12
C ILE A 136 14.68 -7.85 10.10
N ASN A 137 14.70 -7.39 11.36
CA ASN A 137 15.26 -8.08 12.51
C ASN A 137 14.35 -7.85 13.73
N ASP A 138 14.67 -8.41 14.87
CA ASP A 138 13.82 -8.30 16.06
C ASP A 138 13.71 -6.85 16.58
N THR A 139 14.77 -6.04 16.43
CA THR A 139 14.73 -4.62 16.77
C THR A 139 13.72 -3.87 15.90
N VAL A 140 13.71 -4.12 14.57
CA VAL A 140 12.71 -3.53 13.67
C VAL A 140 11.31 -3.93 14.07
N LYS A 141 11.05 -5.25 14.29
CA LYS A 141 9.72 -5.76 14.69
C LYS A 141 9.18 -5.08 15.94
N SER A 142 10.03 -4.87 16.94
CA SER A 142 9.61 -4.27 18.21
C SER A 142 9.48 -2.74 18.17
N SER A 143 10.10 -2.07 17.20
CA SER A 143 10.22 -0.61 17.18
C SER A 143 9.27 0.08 16.20
N VAL A 144 8.82 -0.59 15.14
CA VAL A 144 8.01 0.05 14.08
C VAL A 144 6.58 0.36 14.49
N GLY A 145 6.00 -0.38 15.45
CA GLY A 145 4.63 -0.17 15.94
C GLY A 145 3.52 -0.31 14.89
N MET A 146 3.81 -0.93 13.76
CA MET A 146 2.90 -1.09 12.62
C MET A 146 3.02 -2.51 12.03
N PRO A 147 1.99 -3.02 11.33
CA PRO A 147 2.13 -4.20 10.49
C PRO A 147 3.15 -3.95 9.37
N MET A 148 4.00 -4.94 9.09
CA MET A 148 5.01 -4.85 8.04
C MET A 148 4.57 -5.64 6.81
N ILE A 149 4.62 -4.99 5.66
CA ILE A 149 4.22 -5.58 4.37
C ILE A 149 5.45 -5.75 3.50
N LEU A 150 5.75 -6.97 3.15
CA LEU A 150 6.73 -7.34 2.14
C LEU A 150 6.03 -7.58 0.79
N TRP A 151 6.56 -8.46 -0.03
CA TRP A 151 6.00 -8.87 -1.32
C TRP A 151 6.40 -10.31 -1.62
N ASN A 152 5.68 -10.94 -2.51
CA ASN A 152 6.04 -12.23 -3.08
C ASN A 152 6.24 -12.16 -4.60
N VAL A 153 5.84 -11.05 -5.25
CA VAL A 153 6.14 -10.77 -6.64
C VAL A 153 7.02 -9.52 -6.74
N ASP A 154 8.33 -9.70 -7.03
CA ASP A 154 9.26 -8.61 -7.31
C ASP A 154 9.32 -8.39 -8.82
N THR A 155 8.82 -7.28 -9.30
CA THR A 155 8.79 -6.96 -10.73
C THR A 155 10.18 -6.61 -11.29
N LEU A 156 11.16 -6.37 -10.42
CA LEU A 156 12.50 -5.89 -10.79
C LEU A 156 12.48 -4.60 -11.63
N ASP A 157 11.40 -3.81 -11.55
CA ASP A 157 11.23 -2.55 -12.27
C ASP A 157 12.32 -1.53 -11.93
N TRP A 158 12.72 -1.50 -10.65
CA TRP A 158 13.83 -0.69 -10.15
C TRP A 158 15.18 -0.99 -10.82
N LYS A 159 15.34 -2.20 -11.36
CA LYS A 159 16.56 -2.68 -12.02
C LYS A 159 16.45 -2.61 -13.54
N THR A 160 15.37 -3.14 -14.09
CA THR A 160 15.21 -3.31 -15.55
C THR A 160 14.85 -2.01 -16.26
N ARG A 161 14.09 -1.14 -15.60
CA ARG A 161 13.56 0.09 -16.19
C ARG A 161 12.89 -0.17 -17.54
N ASN A 162 12.14 -1.26 -17.61
CA ASN A 162 11.50 -1.72 -18.84
C ASN A 162 10.03 -2.06 -18.58
N THR A 163 9.14 -1.35 -19.23
CA THR A 163 7.68 -1.47 -19.09
C THR A 163 7.20 -2.90 -19.36
N GLN A 164 7.63 -3.49 -20.49
CA GLN A 164 7.19 -4.83 -20.87
C GLN A 164 7.70 -5.90 -19.90
N SER A 165 8.97 -5.79 -19.45
CA SER A 165 9.54 -6.71 -18.47
C SER A 165 8.76 -6.66 -17.15
N THR A 166 8.33 -5.48 -16.70
CA THR A 166 7.49 -5.31 -15.51
C THR A 166 6.13 -6.00 -15.67
N ILE A 167 5.49 -5.81 -16.83
CA ILE A 167 4.19 -6.46 -17.15
C ILE A 167 4.35 -7.98 -17.19
N ASP A 168 5.37 -8.49 -17.88
CA ASP A 168 5.61 -9.93 -18.02
C ASP A 168 5.88 -10.58 -16.67
N GLU A 169 6.60 -9.92 -15.76
CA GLU A 169 6.89 -10.45 -14.43
C GLU A 169 5.62 -10.55 -13.58
N VAL A 170 4.74 -9.55 -13.61
CA VAL A 170 3.43 -9.61 -12.92
C VAL A 170 2.58 -10.74 -13.48
N MET A 171 2.47 -10.84 -14.82
CA MET A 171 1.56 -11.79 -15.47
C MET A 171 2.03 -13.25 -15.47
N ARG A 172 3.34 -13.49 -15.24
CA ARG A 172 3.95 -14.83 -15.42
C ARG A 172 3.33 -15.91 -14.55
N ASN A 173 3.09 -15.64 -13.27
CA ASN A 173 2.60 -16.63 -12.31
C ASN A 173 1.65 -16.02 -11.29
N LEU A 174 0.83 -15.07 -11.73
CA LEU A 174 -0.10 -14.33 -10.87
C LEU A 174 -1.05 -15.28 -10.13
N LYS A 175 -1.21 -15.06 -8.83
CA LYS A 175 -2.09 -15.84 -7.97
C LYS A 175 -2.97 -14.93 -7.13
N ASP A 176 -4.12 -15.47 -6.77
CA ASP A 176 -5.00 -14.87 -5.76
C ASP A 176 -4.27 -14.73 -4.42
N GLY A 177 -4.13 -13.49 -3.95
CA GLY A 177 -3.44 -13.16 -2.71
C GLY A 177 -2.01 -12.61 -2.89
N ASP A 178 -1.55 -12.42 -4.12
CA ASP A 178 -0.21 -11.86 -4.39
C ASP A 178 -0.11 -10.39 -3.98
N ILE A 179 1.05 -10.04 -3.41
CA ILE A 179 1.49 -8.66 -3.15
C ILE A 179 2.63 -8.34 -4.13
N ILE A 180 2.40 -7.36 -4.99
CA ILE A 180 3.27 -7.02 -6.11
C ILE A 180 4.06 -5.75 -5.80
N LEU A 181 5.40 -5.84 -5.84
CA LEU A 181 6.31 -4.71 -5.64
C LEU A 181 6.55 -3.97 -6.95
N MET A 182 6.30 -2.67 -6.93
CA MET A 182 6.63 -1.70 -7.99
C MET A 182 7.09 -0.37 -7.37
N HIS A 183 7.57 0.58 -8.20
CA HIS A 183 8.06 1.89 -7.74
C HIS A 183 7.51 3.00 -8.66
N ASP A 184 6.55 3.81 -8.17
CA ASP A 184 5.85 4.84 -8.95
C ASP A 184 6.71 6.10 -9.29
N ILE A 185 7.95 6.10 -8.83
CA ILE A 185 8.95 7.13 -9.17
C ILE A 185 9.58 6.92 -10.56
N HIS A 186 9.32 5.78 -11.23
CA HIS A 186 9.91 5.44 -12.52
C HIS A 186 8.88 5.49 -13.64
N THR A 187 9.18 6.25 -14.70
CA THR A 187 8.27 6.40 -15.86
C THR A 187 7.85 5.05 -16.44
N GLN A 188 8.78 4.10 -16.59
CA GLN A 188 8.51 2.78 -17.16
C GLN A 188 7.57 1.94 -16.28
N THR A 189 7.67 2.13 -14.96
CA THR A 189 6.77 1.47 -14.01
C THR A 189 5.37 2.07 -14.06
N VAL A 190 5.28 3.39 -14.16
CA VAL A 190 3.96 4.06 -14.36
C VAL A 190 3.32 3.57 -15.66
N ASP A 191 4.07 3.54 -16.77
CA ASP A 191 3.57 3.03 -18.05
C ASP A 191 3.14 1.54 -17.97
N ALA A 192 3.82 0.72 -17.15
CA ALA A 192 3.42 -0.66 -16.87
C ALA A 192 2.12 -0.71 -16.04
N ALA A 193 2.02 0.08 -14.97
CA ALA A 193 0.84 0.12 -14.10
C ALA A 193 -0.42 0.54 -14.88
N LEU A 194 -0.30 1.54 -15.78
CA LEU A 194 -1.42 1.98 -16.62
C LEU A 194 -1.94 0.89 -17.55
N GLN A 195 -1.10 -0.06 -17.96
CA GLN A 195 -1.49 -1.22 -18.78
C GLN A 195 -1.93 -2.41 -17.92
N LEU A 196 -1.29 -2.64 -16.77
CA LEU A 196 -1.62 -3.75 -15.86
C LEU A 196 -3.00 -3.60 -15.24
N ILE A 197 -3.39 -2.39 -14.83
CA ILE A 197 -4.67 -2.16 -14.15
C ILE A 197 -5.85 -2.69 -15.00
N PRO A 198 -6.07 -2.25 -16.26
CA PRO A 198 -7.14 -2.80 -17.08
C PRO A 198 -6.97 -4.29 -17.39
N LYS A 199 -5.74 -4.75 -17.60
CA LYS A 199 -5.47 -6.14 -17.94
C LYS A 199 -5.82 -7.09 -16.82
N LEU A 200 -5.49 -6.75 -15.57
CA LEU A 200 -5.80 -7.56 -14.40
C LEU A 200 -7.31 -7.63 -14.15
N GLU A 201 -8.02 -6.53 -14.36
CA GLU A 201 -9.49 -6.49 -14.31
C GLU A 201 -10.12 -7.38 -15.40
N GLU A 202 -9.59 -7.35 -16.63
CA GLU A 202 -10.03 -8.23 -17.75
C GLU A 202 -9.79 -9.72 -17.45
N GLU A 203 -8.72 -10.05 -16.74
CA GLU A 203 -8.40 -11.40 -16.26
C GLU A 203 -9.25 -11.81 -15.03
N GLY A 204 -10.11 -10.92 -14.53
CA GLY A 204 -11.05 -11.17 -13.45
C GLY A 204 -10.49 -10.97 -12.03
N TYR A 205 -9.32 -10.38 -11.90
CA TYR A 205 -8.76 -10.02 -10.60
C TYR A 205 -9.33 -8.69 -10.08
N GLN A 206 -9.66 -8.66 -8.80
CA GLN A 206 -9.92 -7.41 -8.09
C GLN A 206 -8.59 -6.79 -7.63
N LEU A 207 -8.38 -5.52 -7.95
CA LEU A 207 -7.25 -4.76 -7.47
C LEU A 207 -7.63 -4.07 -6.15
N VAL A 208 -7.00 -4.48 -5.08
CA VAL A 208 -7.36 -4.08 -3.71
C VAL A 208 -6.14 -3.59 -2.93
N THR A 209 -6.36 -2.86 -1.85
CA THR A 209 -5.28 -2.54 -0.92
C THR A 209 -4.83 -3.78 -0.15
N VAL A 210 -3.65 -3.72 0.46
CA VAL A 210 -3.16 -4.83 1.31
C VAL A 210 -4.11 -5.08 2.48
N SER A 211 -4.59 -4.04 3.14
CA SER A 211 -5.54 -4.17 4.25
C SER A 211 -6.90 -4.73 3.82
N GLU A 212 -7.39 -4.37 2.64
CA GLU A 212 -8.61 -4.95 2.06
C GLU A 212 -8.43 -6.43 1.77
N MET A 213 -7.31 -6.79 1.15
CA MET A 213 -7.00 -8.19 0.85
C MET A 213 -6.90 -9.02 2.11
N ALA A 214 -6.18 -8.53 3.13
CA ALA A 214 -6.11 -9.19 4.44
C ALA A 214 -7.50 -9.42 5.03
N ALA A 215 -8.36 -8.39 5.05
CA ALA A 215 -9.71 -8.47 5.57
C ALA A 215 -10.60 -9.45 4.76
N ALA A 216 -10.53 -9.41 3.42
CA ALA A 216 -11.26 -10.34 2.55
C ALA A 216 -10.83 -11.80 2.75
N LYS A 217 -9.56 -12.03 3.10
CA LYS A 217 -9.00 -13.35 3.44
C LYS A 217 -9.14 -13.71 4.92
N ASN A 218 -9.92 -12.96 5.71
CA ASN A 218 -10.13 -13.16 7.14
C ASN A 218 -8.82 -13.15 7.95
N LYS A 219 -7.88 -12.26 7.58
CA LYS A 219 -6.62 -12.02 8.28
C LYS A 219 -6.64 -10.67 8.98
N THR A 220 -6.14 -10.62 10.19
CA THR A 220 -5.89 -9.37 10.92
C THR A 220 -4.40 -9.05 10.80
N LEU A 221 -4.08 -7.81 10.43
CA LEU A 221 -2.70 -7.33 10.39
C LEU A 221 -2.28 -6.92 11.80
N GLU A 222 -1.21 -7.53 12.31
CA GLU A 222 -0.70 -7.31 13.67
C GLU A 222 0.59 -6.49 13.62
N ASN A 223 0.73 -5.53 14.52
CA ASN A 223 1.95 -4.73 14.67
C ASN A 223 3.17 -5.62 14.91
N GLY A 224 4.30 -5.28 14.28
CA GLY A 224 5.53 -6.05 14.39
C GLY A 224 5.55 -7.38 13.62
N THR A 225 4.45 -7.74 12.96
CA THR A 225 4.34 -8.94 12.13
C THR A 225 4.52 -8.60 10.66
N ALA A 226 5.23 -9.46 9.91
CA ALA A 226 5.49 -9.28 8.49
C ALA A 226 4.63 -10.22 7.64
N TYR A 227 4.10 -9.69 6.54
CA TYR A 227 3.25 -10.39 5.59
C TYR A 227 3.82 -10.21 4.18
N SER A 228 4.02 -11.30 3.44
CA SER A 228 4.52 -11.26 2.05
C SER A 228 3.45 -11.59 1.01
N ASP A 229 2.38 -12.24 1.41
CA ASP A 229 1.24 -12.62 0.57
C ASP A 229 0.03 -12.99 1.43
N PHE A 230 -1.10 -13.19 0.78
CA PHE A 230 -2.32 -13.76 1.38
C PHE A 230 -2.86 -14.95 0.55
N ILE A 231 -1.94 -15.71 -0.06
CA ILE A 231 -2.30 -16.90 -0.83
C ILE A 231 -2.96 -17.92 0.10
N SER A 232 -4.14 -18.40 -0.27
CA SER A 232 -4.82 -19.44 0.47
C SER A 232 -4.06 -20.76 0.32
N THR A 233 -3.42 -21.21 1.40
CA THR A 233 -2.93 -22.59 1.45
C THR A 233 -4.12 -23.52 1.56
N SER A 234 -4.53 -24.14 0.45
CA SER A 234 -5.48 -25.23 0.50
C SER A 234 -4.96 -26.28 1.47
N LYS A 235 -5.63 -26.47 2.61
CA LYS A 235 -5.40 -27.68 3.40
C LYS A 235 -5.75 -28.88 2.50
N LYS A 236 -4.72 -29.63 2.09
CA LYS A 236 -4.90 -30.95 1.49
C LYS A 236 -5.51 -31.89 2.51
#